data_cae021eac94d442e098e33b214c6409f
#
_entry.id   cae021eac94d442e098e33b214c6409f
#
_cell.length_a   1.000
_cell.length_b   1.000
_cell.length_c   1.000
_cell.angle_alpha   90.00
_cell.angle_beta   90.00
_cell.angle_gamma   90.00
#
_symmetry.space_group_name_H-M   'P 1'
#
loop_
_entity.id
_entity.type
_entity.pdbx_description
1 polymer ?
#
loop_
_entity_poly.entity_id
_entity_poly.type
_entity_poly.pdbx_seq_one_letter_code
_entity_poly.pdbx_strand_id
1 'polypeptide(L)'
;VFDNTESKSKITLENFKVIKAPAFAKLLTLADLGGIADLLSGEGMRFDILEINMRGDKNVNTVEEILALGPSLSVLMKGYTEKKSGLISLSGTLVPAKTLNRLISKIPVVGGILVGDKVGEGVFGVSFKIKGLPGEVKTTVNPVKTLTPRFITRALEKMK
;
A
#
# COMPACT_ATOMS: atom_id res chain seq x y z
N VAL A 1 17.26 -32.61 2.23
CA VAL A 1 16.80 -32.87 0.88
C VAL A 1 15.60 -32.02 0.49
N PHE A 2 14.87 -31.51 1.45
CA PHE A 2 13.69 -30.70 1.20
C PHE A 2 13.84 -29.25 1.66
N ASP A 3 15.07 -28.78 1.73
CA ASP A 3 15.42 -27.52 2.38
C ASP A 3 15.28 -26.28 1.50
N ASN A 4 15.02 -26.46 0.22
CA ASN A 4 14.84 -25.37 -0.72
C ASN A 4 13.38 -25.08 -0.99
N THR A 5 12.61 -24.97 0.07
CA THR A 5 11.21 -24.62 -0.08
C THR A 5 11.04 -23.12 -0.22
N GLU A 6 11.16 -22.64 -1.43
CA GLU A 6 10.56 -21.36 -1.78
C GLU A 6 9.06 -21.57 -1.92
N SER A 7 8.30 -20.79 -1.20
CA SER A 7 6.85 -20.75 -1.37
C SER A 7 6.43 -19.44 -2.02
N LYS A 8 5.46 -19.52 -2.91
CA LYS A 8 4.80 -18.33 -3.46
C LYS A 8 3.34 -18.38 -3.04
N SER A 9 2.85 -17.26 -2.54
CA SER A 9 1.47 -17.16 -2.08
C SER A 9 0.83 -15.91 -2.68
N LYS A 10 -0.40 -16.07 -3.12
CA LYS A 10 -1.24 -14.93 -3.53
C LYS A 10 -2.53 -14.98 -2.74
N ILE A 11 -2.84 -13.86 -2.09
CA ILE A 11 -4.07 -13.71 -1.33
C ILE A 11 -4.87 -12.58 -1.97
N THR A 12 -6.14 -12.82 -2.20
CA THR A 12 -7.06 -11.80 -2.70
C THR A 12 -8.27 -11.75 -1.77
N LEU A 13 -8.56 -10.56 -1.26
CA LEU A 13 -9.76 -10.29 -0.48
C LEU A 13 -10.58 -9.23 -1.20
N GLU A 14 -11.88 -9.40 -1.23
CA GLU A 14 -12.80 -8.46 -1.86
C GLU A 14 -13.86 -8.01 -0.88
N ASN A 15 -14.26 -6.74 -0.99
CA ASN A 15 -15.37 -6.16 -0.21
C ASN A 15 -15.28 -6.43 1.29
N PHE A 16 -14.23 -5.90 1.93
CA PHE A 16 -14.02 -6.09 3.36
C PHE A 16 -13.86 -4.75 4.08
N LYS A 17 -13.94 -4.80 5.40
CA LYS A 17 -13.69 -3.65 6.27
C LYS A 17 -12.53 -3.94 7.22
N VAL A 18 -11.68 -2.93 7.40
CA VAL A 18 -10.67 -2.92 8.45
C VAL A 18 -11.21 -2.17 9.64
N ILE A 19 -11.24 -2.81 10.79
CA ILE A 19 -11.77 -2.27 12.04
C ILE A 19 -10.69 -2.37 13.10
N LYS A 20 -10.59 -1.33 13.94
CA LYS A 20 -9.70 -1.34 15.10
C LYS A 20 -8.25 -1.74 14.76
N ALA A 21 -7.64 -1.03 13.82
CA ALA A 21 -6.26 -1.24 13.42
C ALA A 21 -5.39 -0.07 13.95
N PRO A 22 -4.97 -0.08 15.23
CA PRO A 22 -4.30 1.07 15.84
C PRO A 22 -2.97 1.42 15.17
N ALA A 23 -2.21 0.45 14.71
CA ALA A 23 -0.96 0.72 14.00
C ALA A 23 -1.21 1.42 12.66
N PHE A 24 -2.26 1.03 11.96
CA PHE A 24 -2.65 1.66 10.71
C PHE A 24 -3.22 3.07 10.95
N ALA A 25 -4.05 3.22 11.99
CA ALA A 25 -4.55 4.53 12.38
C ALA A 25 -3.42 5.50 12.73
N LYS A 26 -2.40 5.04 13.44
CA LYS A 26 -1.22 5.83 13.75
C LYS A 26 -0.47 6.26 12.49
N LEU A 27 -0.30 5.35 11.54
CA LEU A 27 0.33 5.66 10.25
C LEU A 27 -0.45 6.77 9.51
N LEU A 28 -1.77 6.66 9.46
CA LEU A 28 -2.63 7.66 8.82
C LEU A 28 -2.54 9.03 9.52
N THR A 29 -2.48 9.03 10.84
CA THR A 29 -2.32 10.26 11.61
C THR A 29 -0.97 10.92 11.34
N LEU A 30 0.10 10.15 11.30
CA LEU A 30 1.43 10.64 10.95
C LEU A 30 1.48 11.19 9.52
N ALA A 31 0.68 10.63 8.63
CA ALA A 31 0.58 11.06 7.24
C ALA A 31 -0.34 12.28 7.04
N ASP A 32 -0.83 12.87 8.12
CA ASP A 32 -1.80 13.97 8.12
C ASP A 32 -3.14 13.59 7.45
N LEU A 33 -3.52 12.34 7.61
CA LEU A 33 -4.77 11.77 7.11
C LEU A 33 -5.71 11.40 8.28
N GLY A 34 -5.75 12.22 9.32
CA GLY A 34 -6.52 11.96 10.54
C GLY A 34 -8.02 11.78 10.29
N GLY A 35 -8.59 12.52 9.35
CA GLY A 35 -10.00 12.35 8.98
C GLY A 35 -10.31 10.97 8.42
N ILE A 36 -9.37 10.37 7.68
CA ILE A 36 -9.50 8.99 7.21
C ILE A 36 -9.25 8.01 8.36
N ALA A 37 -8.30 8.33 9.26
CA ALA A 37 -8.02 7.50 10.42
C ALA A 37 -9.24 7.34 11.35
N ASP A 38 -10.10 8.35 11.44
CA ASP A 38 -11.31 8.32 12.25
C ASP A 38 -12.29 7.22 11.81
N LEU A 39 -12.27 6.83 10.54
CA LEU A 39 -13.09 5.72 10.05
C LEU A 39 -12.74 4.39 10.73
N LEU A 40 -11.47 4.19 11.07
CA LEU A 40 -11.02 2.96 11.74
C LEU A 40 -11.54 2.83 13.17
N SER A 41 -11.78 3.97 13.82
CA SER A 41 -12.32 4.00 15.19
C SER A 41 -13.84 3.88 15.22
N GLY A 42 -14.51 4.20 14.12
CA GLY A 42 -15.97 4.18 14.01
C GLY A 42 -16.49 2.97 13.23
N GLU A 43 -17.03 3.25 12.05
CA GLU A 43 -17.65 2.23 11.19
C GLU A 43 -16.68 1.25 10.55
N GLY A 44 -15.40 1.55 10.59
CA GLY A 44 -14.37 0.81 9.88
C GLY A 44 -14.06 1.42 8.51
N MET A 45 -12.91 1.04 7.97
CA MET A 45 -12.48 1.48 6.65
C MET A 45 -12.75 0.39 5.63
N ARG A 46 -13.53 0.72 4.64
CA ARG A 46 -13.89 -0.23 3.58
C ARG A 46 -12.82 -0.28 2.51
N PHE A 47 -12.55 -1.48 2.02
CA PHE A 47 -11.72 -1.74 0.85
C PHE A 47 -12.48 -2.62 -0.13
N ASP A 48 -12.34 -2.30 -1.39
CA ASP A 48 -12.98 -3.06 -2.47
C ASP A 48 -12.16 -4.28 -2.83
N ILE A 49 -10.83 -4.15 -2.82
CA ILE A 49 -9.92 -5.25 -3.10
C ILE A 49 -8.61 -5.09 -2.33
N LEU A 50 -8.07 -6.22 -1.92
CA LEU A 50 -6.71 -6.37 -1.40
C LEU A 50 -6.06 -7.53 -2.13
N GLU A 51 -4.91 -7.29 -2.73
CA GLU A 51 -4.07 -8.33 -3.29
C GLU A 51 -2.72 -8.34 -2.57
N ILE A 52 -2.31 -9.53 -2.13
CA ILE A 52 -1.03 -9.75 -1.50
C ILE A 52 -0.28 -10.81 -2.28
N ASN A 53 0.90 -10.47 -2.77
CA ASN A 53 1.84 -11.40 -3.39
C ASN A 53 3.05 -11.55 -2.48
N MET A 54 3.29 -12.75 -2.04
CA MET A 54 4.36 -13.08 -1.11
C MET A 54 5.22 -14.22 -1.63
N ARG A 55 6.47 -14.19 -1.27
CA ARG A 55 7.40 -15.28 -1.49
C ARG A 55 8.13 -15.56 -0.18
N GLY A 56 8.16 -16.81 0.22
CA GLY A 56 8.86 -17.23 1.42
C GLY A 56 10.01 -18.15 1.09
N ASP A 57 11.10 -18.00 1.82
CA ASP A 57 12.18 -18.96 1.85
C ASP A 57 12.46 -19.35 3.31
N LYS A 58 13.56 -20.04 3.55
CA LYS A 58 13.95 -20.53 4.86
C LYS A 58 14.12 -19.40 5.89
N ASN A 59 14.59 -18.23 5.46
CA ASN A 59 15.01 -17.14 6.33
C ASN A 59 14.10 -15.91 6.26
N VAL A 60 13.49 -15.66 5.13
CA VAL A 60 12.82 -14.41 4.84
C VAL A 60 11.47 -14.65 4.16
N ASN A 61 10.46 -13.92 4.60
CA ASN A 61 9.22 -13.76 3.85
C ASN A 61 9.28 -12.43 3.12
N THR A 62 9.30 -12.48 1.81
CA THR A 62 9.29 -11.29 0.96
C THR A 62 7.87 -10.96 0.56
N VAL A 63 7.45 -9.76 0.88
CA VAL A 63 6.19 -9.19 0.39
C VAL A 63 6.51 -8.49 -0.92
N GLU A 64 6.23 -9.16 -2.02
CA GLU A 64 6.54 -8.61 -3.35
C GLU A 64 5.65 -7.41 -3.66
N GLU A 65 4.39 -7.50 -3.30
CA GLU A 65 3.45 -6.41 -3.48
C GLU A 65 2.22 -6.63 -2.59
N ILE A 66 1.77 -5.56 -1.94
CA ILE A 66 0.44 -5.46 -1.36
C ILE A 66 -0.24 -4.27 -2.02
N LEU A 67 -1.35 -4.53 -2.68
CA LEU A 67 -2.19 -3.49 -3.27
C LEU A 67 -3.55 -3.53 -2.59
N ALA A 68 -3.97 -2.42 -2.01
CA ALA A 68 -5.31 -2.26 -1.46
C ALA A 68 -5.97 -1.04 -2.09
N LEU A 69 -7.17 -1.22 -2.60
CA LEU A 69 -7.96 -0.15 -3.20
C LEU A 69 -9.29 -0.03 -2.47
N GLY A 70 -9.62 1.17 -2.04
CA GLY A 70 -10.87 1.45 -1.35
C GLY A 70 -11.45 2.81 -1.72
N PRO A 71 -12.70 3.07 -1.32
CA PRO A 71 -13.37 4.35 -1.61
C PRO A 71 -12.74 5.54 -0.89
N SER A 72 -12.00 5.30 0.20
CA SER A 72 -11.34 6.35 0.96
C SER A 72 -9.85 6.44 0.72
N LEU A 73 -9.19 5.31 0.52
CA LEU A 73 -7.74 5.22 0.50
C LEU A 73 -7.27 4.08 -0.38
N SER A 74 -6.15 4.29 -1.05
CA SER A 74 -5.43 3.24 -1.77
C SER A 74 -4.02 3.12 -1.21
N VAL A 75 -3.50 1.90 -1.17
CA VAL A 75 -2.19 1.58 -0.62
C VAL A 75 -1.46 0.64 -1.56
N LEU A 76 -0.21 0.95 -1.82
CA LEU A 76 0.71 0.02 -2.47
C LEU A 76 1.96 -0.08 -1.61
N MET A 77 2.35 -1.29 -1.22
CA MET A 77 3.56 -1.49 -0.43
C MET A 77 4.27 -2.79 -0.77
N LYS A 78 5.52 -2.86 -0.35
CA LYS A 78 6.40 -4.02 -0.49
C LYS A 78 7.40 -4.06 0.67
N GLY A 79 8.06 -5.18 0.81
CA GLY A 79 9.09 -5.32 1.83
C GLY A 79 9.37 -6.76 2.20
N TYR A 80 9.83 -6.97 3.41
CA TYR A 80 10.16 -8.30 3.88
C TYR A 80 10.08 -8.40 5.41
N THR A 81 10.00 -9.63 5.89
CA THR A 81 10.14 -9.94 7.31
C THR A 81 11.16 -11.08 7.46
N GLU A 82 12.05 -10.95 8.43
CA GLU A 82 13.00 -12.01 8.77
C GLU A 82 12.36 -12.97 9.78
N LYS A 83 12.39 -14.27 9.46
CA LYS A 83 11.73 -15.27 10.31
C LYS A 83 12.39 -15.45 11.67
N LYS A 84 13.70 -15.36 11.73
CA LYS A 84 14.45 -15.63 12.94
C LYS A 84 14.39 -14.47 13.94
N SER A 85 14.57 -13.26 13.49
CA SER A 85 14.58 -12.06 14.35
C SER A 85 13.22 -11.44 14.54
N GLY A 86 12.30 -11.67 13.61
CA GLY A 86 11.03 -10.95 13.53
C GLY A 86 11.17 -9.55 12.95
N LEU A 87 12.33 -9.20 12.41
CA LEU A 87 12.55 -7.88 11.80
C LEU A 87 11.56 -7.66 10.66
N ILE A 88 10.90 -6.52 10.68
CA ILE A 88 9.97 -6.08 9.64
C ILE A 88 10.59 -4.89 8.91
N SER A 89 10.53 -4.90 7.60
CA SER A 89 10.91 -3.77 6.76
C SER A 89 9.91 -3.65 5.62
N LEU A 90 9.01 -2.70 5.74
CA LEU A 90 7.97 -2.43 4.74
C LEU A 90 8.08 -0.98 4.28
N SER A 91 7.83 -0.75 3.02
CA SER A 91 7.75 0.58 2.45
C SER A 91 6.62 0.66 1.44
N GLY A 92 5.99 1.81 1.34
CA GLY A 92 4.87 1.95 0.44
C GLY A 92 4.39 3.39 0.29
N THR A 93 3.25 3.52 -0.35
CA THR A 93 2.60 4.79 -0.61
C THR A 93 1.13 4.69 -0.27
N LEU A 94 0.63 5.70 0.44
CA LEU A 94 -0.78 5.91 0.73
C LEU A 94 -1.30 7.02 -0.17
N VAL A 95 -2.42 6.81 -0.82
CA VAL A 95 -3.03 7.83 -1.68
C VAL A 95 -4.52 7.93 -1.37
N PRO A 96 -5.02 9.11 -0.95
CA PRO A 96 -6.46 9.31 -0.83
C PRO A 96 -7.15 9.02 -2.15
N ALA A 97 -8.30 8.35 -2.11
CA ALA A 97 -8.99 7.91 -3.32
C ALA A 97 -9.38 9.08 -4.23
N LYS A 98 -9.81 10.19 -3.66
CA LYS A 98 -10.13 11.41 -4.43
C LYS A 98 -8.92 11.90 -5.23
N THR A 99 -7.75 11.86 -4.64
CA THR A 99 -6.50 12.24 -5.30
C THR A 99 -6.15 11.27 -6.41
N LEU A 100 -6.24 9.98 -6.15
CA LEU A 100 -5.95 8.95 -7.16
C LEU A 100 -6.88 9.07 -8.36
N ASN A 101 -8.18 9.22 -8.13
CA ASN A 101 -9.17 9.37 -9.21
C ASN A 101 -8.89 10.62 -10.05
N ARG A 102 -8.54 11.73 -9.42
CA ARG A 102 -8.19 12.97 -10.12
C ARG A 102 -6.94 12.79 -10.98
N LEU A 103 -5.94 12.06 -10.48
CA LEU A 103 -4.73 11.77 -11.23
C LEU A 103 -5.01 10.91 -12.45
N ILE A 104 -5.75 9.82 -12.26
CA ILE A 104 -6.09 8.88 -13.33
C ILE A 104 -6.90 9.56 -14.43
N SER A 105 -7.85 10.44 -14.07
CA SER A 105 -8.67 11.14 -15.04
C SER A 105 -7.89 12.11 -15.94
N LYS A 106 -6.72 12.54 -15.48
CA LYS A 106 -5.84 13.47 -16.22
C LYS A 106 -4.79 12.77 -17.07
N ILE A 107 -4.65 11.46 -16.94
CA ILE A 107 -3.65 10.70 -17.69
C ILE A 107 -4.26 10.23 -19.01
N PRO A 108 -3.78 10.73 -20.15
CA PRO A 108 -4.22 10.20 -21.43
C PRO A 108 -3.67 8.78 -21.60
N VAL A 109 -4.58 7.86 -21.92
CA VAL A 109 -4.22 6.49 -22.27
C VAL A 109 -4.24 6.38 -23.78
N VAL A 110 -3.08 6.28 -24.39
CA VAL A 110 -2.94 6.11 -25.84
C VAL A 110 -2.31 4.77 -26.12
N GLY A 111 -3.06 3.88 -26.77
CA GLY A 111 -2.54 2.57 -27.17
C GLY A 111 -2.10 1.68 -26.02
N GLY A 112 -2.72 1.82 -24.85
CA GLY A 112 -2.35 1.04 -23.66
C GLY A 112 -1.09 1.53 -22.95
N ILE A 113 -0.51 2.62 -23.42
CA ILE A 113 0.67 3.25 -22.82
C ILE A 113 0.23 4.45 -21.99
N LEU A 114 0.65 4.49 -20.74
CA LEU A 114 0.45 5.66 -19.89
C LEU A 114 1.41 6.76 -20.33
N VAL A 115 0.89 7.80 -20.94
CA VAL A 115 1.65 8.99 -21.32
C VAL A 115 1.35 10.07 -20.30
N GLY A 116 2.25 10.25 -19.35
CA GLY A 116 2.03 11.26 -18.33
C GLY A 116 3.31 11.71 -17.66
N ASP A 117 4.04 12.61 -18.31
CA ASP A 117 5.21 13.22 -17.69
C ASP A 117 4.87 14.29 -16.65
N LYS A 118 3.63 14.78 -16.64
CA LYS A 118 3.23 15.85 -15.74
C LYS A 118 1.81 15.62 -15.24
N VAL A 119 1.69 14.81 -14.21
CA VAL A 119 0.41 14.64 -13.56
C VAL A 119 0.30 15.62 -12.39
N GLY A 120 -0.05 16.84 -12.71
CA GLY A 120 -0.44 17.84 -11.74
C GLY A 120 0.69 18.39 -10.84
N GLU A 121 0.45 19.52 -10.25
CA GLU A 121 1.27 20.08 -9.20
C GLU A 121 0.63 19.79 -7.84
N GLY A 122 1.45 19.46 -6.84
CA GLY A 122 1.00 19.28 -5.47
C GLY A 122 1.39 17.95 -4.85
N VAL A 123 0.93 17.73 -3.63
CA VAL A 123 1.14 16.48 -2.89
C VAL A 123 0.01 15.51 -3.23
N PHE A 124 0.36 14.35 -3.75
CA PHE A 124 -0.59 13.34 -4.20
C PHE A 124 -0.82 12.23 -3.19
N GLY A 125 0.08 12.05 -2.27
CA GLY A 125 0.00 11.02 -1.29
C GLY A 125 1.15 11.10 -0.32
N VAL A 126 1.37 10.03 0.41
CA VAL A 126 2.41 9.94 1.42
C VAL A 126 3.15 8.64 1.26
N SER A 127 4.47 8.71 1.12
CA SER A 127 5.30 7.52 1.23
C SER A 127 5.56 7.24 2.70
N PHE A 128 5.66 5.97 3.03
CA PHE A 128 5.95 5.53 4.39
C PHE A 128 6.97 4.40 4.39
N LYS A 129 7.66 4.30 5.51
CA LYS A 129 8.58 3.20 5.78
C LYS A 129 8.39 2.74 7.21
N ILE A 130 8.21 1.44 7.37
CA ILE A 130 8.05 0.78 8.66
C ILE A 130 9.21 -0.18 8.82
N LYS A 131 10.04 0.01 9.83
CA LYS A 131 11.19 -0.84 10.05
C LYS A 131 11.46 -1.03 11.54
N GLY A 132 11.78 -2.24 11.92
CA GLY A 132 12.23 -2.55 13.28
C GLY A 132 11.94 -3.98 13.71
N LEU A 133 12.44 -4.29 14.89
CA LEU A 133 12.15 -5.53 15.59
C LEU A 133 10.79 -5.43 16.30
N PRO A 134 10.16 -6.56 16.65
CA PRO A 134 8.93 -6.54 17.43
C PRO A 134 9.07 -5.68 18.70
N GLY A 135 8.14 -4.75 18.89
CA GLY A 135 8.16 -3.82 20.03
C GLY A 135 9.01 -2.56 19.81
N GLU A 136 9.83 -2.51 18.76
CA GLU A 136 10.72 -1.38 18.45
C GLU A 136 10.54 -0.90 17.01
N VAL A 137 9.36 -1.01 16.49
CA VAL A 137 9.05 -0.61 15.11
C VAL A 137 8.97 0.90 14.98
N LYS A 138 9.73 1.46 14.05
CA LYS A 138 9.72 2.87 13.71
C LYS A 138 9.00 3.09 12.39
N THR A 139 8.17 4.11 12.35
CA THR A 139 7.43 4.51 11.15
C THR A 139 7.85 5.93 10.76
N THR A 140 8.24 6.09 9.50
CA THR A 140 8.53 7.39 8.90
C THR A 140 7.59 7.65 7.75
N VAL A 141 7.22 8.90 7.55
CA VAL A 141 6.32 9.33 6.48
C VAL A 141 6.88 10.55 5.77
N ASN A 142 6.67 10.62 4.46
CA ASN A 142 7.08 11.76 3.64
C ASN A 142 6.01 12.04 2.59
N PRO A 143 5.68 13.31 2.36
CA PRO A 143 4.75 13.65 1.28
C PRO A 143 5.35 13.30 -0.08
N VAL A 144 4.53 12.79 -0.98
CA VAL A 144 4.93 12.48 -2.36
C VAL A 144 4.21 13.40 -3.33
N LYS A 145 4.98 13.93 -4.27
CA LYS A 145 4.48 14.82 -5.33
C LYS A 145 4.17 14.06 -6.62
N THR A 146 4.69 12.85 -6.73
CA THR A 146 4.46 12.02 -7.92
C THR A 146 4.24 10.58 -7.48
N LEU A 147 3.32 9.89 -8.14
CA LEU A 147 3.13 8.46 -7.93
C LEU A 147 4.07 7.67 -8.84
N THR A 148 4.51 6.50 -8.36
CA THR A 148 5.29 5.62 -9.20
C THR A 148 4.44 5.10 -10.35
N PRO A 149 5.04 4.89 -11.55
CA PRO A 149 4.31 4.29 -12.65
C PRO A 149 3.64 2.97 -12.28
N ARG A 150 4.28 2.20 -11.43
CA ARG A 150 3.74 0.93 -10.93
C ARG A 150 2.42 1.12 -10.18
N PHE A 151 2.34 2.11 -9.30
CA PHE A 151 1.11 2.39 -8.55
C PHE A 151 -0.03 2.76 -9.51
N ILE A 152 0.24 3.66 -10.45
CA ILE A 152 -0.74 4.10 -11.43
C ILE A 152 -1.23 2.91 -12.27
N THR A 153 -0.31 2.11 -12.79
CA THR A 153 -0.64 0.94 -13.60
C THR A 153 -1.52 -0.05 -12.84
N ARG A 154 -1.13 -0.38 -11.61
CA ARG A 154 -1.89 -1.33 -10.79
C ARG A 154 -3.27 -0.80 -10.43
N ALA A 155 -3.39 0.49 -10.11
CA ALA A 155 -4.68 1.10 -9.82
C ALA A 155 -5.60 1.07 -11.05
N LEU A 156 -5.08 1.40 -12.24
CA LEU A 156 -5.83 1.36 -13.48
C LEU A 156 -6.32 -0.04 -13.83
N GLU A 157 -5.50 -1.07 -13.63
CA GLU A 157 -5.87 -2.46 -13.87
C GLU A 157 -7.09 -2.88 -13.05
N LYS A 158 -7.19 -2.39 -11.81
CA LYS A 158 -8.26 -2.78 -10.89
C LYS A 158 -9.51 -1.92 -11.00
N MET A 159 -9.41 -0.74 -11.57
CA MET A 159 -10.54 0.18 -11.73
C MET A 159 -11.32 -0.04 -13.02
N LYS A 160 -10.86 -0.93 -13.86
CA LYS A 160 -11.55 -1.31 -15.10
C LYS A 160 -12.67 -2.30 -14.85
#